data_a05f80d6f9bd9d5299f83fd50aa1d450
#
_entry.id   a05f80d6f9bd9d5299f83fd50aa1d450
#
_cell.length_a   1.000
_cell.length_b   1.000
_cell.length_c   1.000
_cell.angle_alpha   90.00
_cell.angle_beta   90.00
_cell.angle_gamma   90.00
#
_symmetry.space_group_name_H-M   'P 1'
#
loop_
_entity.id
_entity.type
_entity.pdbx_description
1 polymer ?
#
loop_
_entity_poly.entity_id
_entity_poly.type
_entity_poly.pdbx_seq_one_letter_code
_entity_poly.pdbx_strand_id
1 'polypeptide(L)' 'MPNRTKDDLWERQPGESAQAYEAFAIYRDMGSDRSLRAVAEKLSKSYTLIGRWSREKKWGERCRAYDLSLIHI' A
#
# COMPACT_ATOMS: atom_id res chain seq x y z
N MET A 1 -6.93 -25.12 -0.78
CA MET A 1 -6.18 -23.98 -0.32
C MET A 1 -7.02 -22.74 -0.32
N PRO A 2 -7.24 -22.16 0.80
CA PRO A 2 -8.06 -20.94 0.80
C PRO A 2 -7.40 -19.84 0.00
N ASN A 3 -8.25 -19.09 -0.65
CA ASN A 3 -7.79 -17.93 -1.39
C ASN A 3 -7.56 -16.81 -0.39
N ARG A 4 -6.31 -16.38 -0.26
CA ARG A 4 -5.94 -15.40 0.72
C ARG A 4 -5.84 -13.98 0.17
N THR A 5 -5.98 -13.86 -1.14
CA THR A 5 -5.77 -12.57 -1.78
C THR A 5 -6.74 -11.51 -1.27
N LYS A 6 -8.01 -11.89 -1.11
CA LYS A 6 -9.01 -10.94 -0.64
C LYS A 6 -8.76 -10.48 0.77
N ASP A 7 -8.31 -11.42 1.61
CA ASP A 7 -8.13 -11.13 3.03
C ASP A 7 -6.84 -10.39 3.29
N ASP A 8 -5.87 -10.54 2.38
CA ASP A 8 -4.54 -9.98 2.57
C ASP A 8 -4.25 -8.88 1.56
N LEU A 9 -5.19 -7.95 1.43
CA LEU A 9 -5.03 -6.86 0.47
C LEU A 9 -3.79 -6.02 0.76
N TRP A 10 -3.32 -6.03 1.99
CA TRP A 10 -2.11 -5.29 2.36
C TRP A 10 -0.84 -6.03 2.00
N GLU A 11 -0.94 -7.27 1.51
CA GLU A 11 0.20 -8.02 1.05
C GLU A 11 0.44 -7.74 -0.42
N ARG A 12 1.62 -8.16 -0.90
CA ARG A 12 1.93 -7.99 -2.31
C ARG A 12 0.95 -8.75 -3.18
N GLN A 13 0.37 -8.06 -4.13
CA GLN A 13 -0.64 -8.66 -5.00
C GLN A 13 -0.02 -9.27 -6.24
N PRO A 14 -0.68 -10.26 -6.85
CA PRO A 14 -0.19 -10.83 -8.10
C PRO A 14 -0.04 -9.73 -9.15
N GLY A 15 1.08 -9.74 -9.85
CA GLY A 15 1.35 -8.73 -10.86
C GLY A 15 1.91 -7.43 -10.33
N GLU A 16 1.96 -7.26 -9.02
CA GLU A 16 2.52 -6.05 -8.43
C GLU A 16 4.04 -6.17 -8.40
N SER A 17 4.74 -5.15 -8.89
CA SER A 17 6.18 -5.19 -8.89
C SER A 17 6.72 -5.02 -7.48
N ALA A 18 7.96 -5.48 -7.26
CA ALA A 18 8.58 -5.34 -5.96
C ALA A 18 8.71 -3.87 -5.58
N GLN A 19 9.03 -3.01 -6.54
CA GLN A 19 9.18 -1.59 -6.26
C GLN A 19 7.86 -0.94 -5.87
N ALA A 20 6.79 -1.28 -6.59
CA ALA A 20 5.49 -0.72 -6.28
C ALA A 20 5.01 -1.22 -4.91
N TYR A 21 5.26 -2.48 -4.60
CA TYR A 21 4.86 -2.99 -3.30
C TYR A 21 5.68 -2.35 -2.18
N GLU A 22 6.96 -2.12 -2.41
CA GLU A 22 7.78 -1.46 -1.39
C GLU A 22 7.22 -0.08 -1.07
N ALA A 23 6.82 0.65 -2.11
CA ALA A 23 6.23 1.96 -1.91
C ALA A 23 4.93 1.85 -1.11
N PHE A 24 4.10 0.89 -1.46
CA PHE A 24 2.85 0.68 -0.74
C PHE A 24 3.11 0.32 0.72
N ALA A 25 4.08 -0.55 0.96
CA ALA A 25 4.36 -0.99 2.33
C ALA A 25 4.77 0.18 3.20
N ILE A 26 5.57 1.10 2.65
CA ILE A 26 5.96 2.29 3.39
C ILE A 26 4.73 3.13 3.72
N TYR A 27 3.87 3.33 2.73
CA TYR A 27 2.65 4.09 2.93
C TYR A 27 1.75 3.43 3.97
N ARG A 28 1.57 2.11 3.84
CA ARG A 28 0.74 1.35 4.76
C ARG A 28 1.23 1.51 6.20
N ASP A 29 2.54 1.42 6.40
CA ASP A 29 3.09 1.41 7.74
C ASP A 29 3.18 2.79 8.38
N MET A 30 2.88 3.84 7.62
CA MET A 30 2.84 5.18 8.18
C MET A 30 1.64 5.40 9.10
N GLY A 31 0.63 4.53 9.01
CA GLY A 31 -0.54 4.67 9.85
C GLY A 31 -1.29 5.96 9.58
N SER A 32 -1.66 6.66 10.63
CA SER A 32 -2.47 7.88 10.47
C SER A 32 -1.71 9.02 9.80
N ASP A 33 -0.39 8.90 9.68
CA ASP A 33 0.43 9.95 9.06
C ASP A 33 0.71 9.67 7.59
N ARG A 34 -0.11 8.88 6.94
CA ARG A 34 0.11 8.50 5.56
C ARG A 34 0.16 9.70 4.64
N SER A 35 1.17 9.71 3.77
CA SER A 35 1.36 10.81 2.84
C SER A 35 2.09 10.29 1.60
N LEU A 36 1.46 10.50 0.43
CA LEU A 36 2.09 10.08 -0.82
C LEU A 36 3.38 10.87 -1.06
N ARG A 37 3.39 12.14 -0.66
CA ARG A 37 4.58 12.96 -0.81
C ARG A 37 5.73 12.41 0.02
N ALA A 38 5.44 11.98 1.24
CA ALA A 38 6.48 11.43 2.11
C ALA A 38 7.05 10.14 1.52
N VAL A 39 6.20 9.31 0.93
CA VAL A 39 6.68 8.09 0.28
C VAL A 39 7.59 8.43 -0.88
N ALA A 40 7.19 9.41 -1.69
CA ALA A 40 7.99 9.81 -2.84
C ALA A 40 9.35 10.30 -2.40
N GLU A 41 9.40 11.10 -1.35
CA GLU A 41 10.66 11.62 -0.83
C GLU A 41 11.53 10.50 -0.27
N LYS A 42 10.93 9.59 0.46
CA LYS A 42 11.67 8.50 1.08
C LYS A 42 12.32 7.60 0.04
N LEU A 43 11.66 7.40 -1.09
CA LEU A 43 12.16 6.53 -2.14
C LEU A 43 12.88 7.29 -3.24
N SER A 44 12.94 8.60 -3.15
CA SER A 44 13.54 9.46 -4.19
C SER A 44 12.86 9.24 -5.53
N LYS A 45 11.54 9.13 -5.51
CA LYS A 45 10.77 8.96 -6.73
C LYS A 45 9.81 10.12 -6.89
N SER A 46 9.29 10.28 -8.11
CA SER A 46 8.39 11.40 -8.36
C SER A 46 7.07 11.20 -7.66
N TYR A 47 6.51 12.30 -7.20
CA TYR A 47 5.20 12.27 -6.58
C TYR A 47 4.15 11.78 -7.58
N THR A 48 4.30 12.14 -8.84
CA THR A 48 3.36 11.71 -9.88
C THR A 48 3.33 10.20 -10.00
N LEU A 49 4.51 9.57 -9.97
CA LEU A 49 4.58 8.12 -10.06
C LEU A 49 3.92 7.46 -8.86
N ILE A 50 4.23 7.95 -7.67
CA ILE A 50 3.64 7.39 -6.44
C ILE A 50 2.13 7.56 -6.47
N GLY A 51 1.65 8.73 -6.90
CA GLY A 51 0.21 8.96 -7.00
C GLY A 51 -0.46 8.02 -7.99
N ARG A 52 0.21 7.74 -9.11
CA ARG A 52 -0.33 6.81 -10.08
C ARG A 52 -0.43 5.40 -9.49
N TRP A 53 0.63 4.96 -8.82
CA TRP A 53 0.58 3.65 -8.17
C TRP A 53 -0.52 3.57 -7.14
N SER A 54 -0.69 4.64 -6.35
CA SER A 54 -1.73 4.68 -5.34
C SER A 54 -3.11 4.47 -5.96
N ARG A 55 -3.35 5.14 -7.08
CA ARG A 55 -4.64 5.05 -7.75
C ARG A 55 -4.83 3.69 -8.42
N GLU A 56 -3.81 3.22 -9.15
CA GLU A 56 -3.92 1.97 -9.89
C GLU A 56 -3.99 0.76 -8.98
N LYS A 57 -3.28 0.81 -7.88
CA LYS A 57 -3.22 -0.33 -6.95
C LYS A 57 -4.14 -0.17 -5.76
N LYS A 58 -4.98 0.86 -5.76
CA LYS A 58 -6.03 1.05 -4.76
C LYS A 58 -5.48 1.06 -3.33
N TRP A 59 -4.48 1.88 -3.13
CA TRP A 59 -3.82 1.96 -1.82
C TRP A 59 -4.79 2.31 -0.70
N GLY A 60 -5.76 3.18 -0.97
CA GLY A 60 -6.71 3.57 0.06
C GLY A 60 -7.49 2.39 0.60
N GLU A 61 -8.01 1.56 -0.30
CA GLU A 61 -8.76 0.37 0.11
C GLU A 61 -7.89 -0.62 0.83
N ARG A 62 -6.68 -0.81 0.33
CA ARG A 62 -5.76 -1.78 0.92
C ARG A 62 -5.35 -1.37 2.33
N CYS A 63 -5.11 -0.08 2.52
CA CYS A 63 -4.75 0.41 3.85
C CYS A 63 -5.93 0.33 4.81
N ARG A 64 -7.14 0.56 4.30
CA ARG A 64 -8.32 0.41 5.15
C ARG A 64 -8.46 -1.03 5.63
N ALA A 65 -8.25 -1.99 4.73
CA ALA A 65 -8.32 -3.40 5.11
C ALA A 65 -7.24 -3.73 6.14
N TYR A 66 -6.05 -3.18 5.95
CA TYR A 66 -4.97 -3.40 6.88
C TYR A 66 -5.30 -2.85 8.26
N ASP A 67 -5.79 -1.62 8.30
CA ASP A 67 -6.11 -0.98 9.57
C ASP A 67 -7.20 -1.74 10.31
N LEU A 68 -8.19 -2.24 9.58
CA LEU A 68 -9.25 -3.01 10.21
C LEU A 68 -8.72 -4.32 10.76
N SER A 69 -7.75 -4.93 10.08
CA SER A 69 -7.18 -6.17 10.59
C SER A 69 -6.41 -5.94 11.89
N LEU A 70 -5.80 -4.77 12.05
CA LEU A 70 -5.08 -4.45 13.27
C LEU A 70 -6.03 -4.24 14.45
N ILE A 71 -7.20 -3.70 14.17
CA ILE A 71 -8.19 -3.44 15.21
C ILE A 71 -8.90 -4.73 15.61
N HIS A 72 -8.99 -5.64 14.67
CA HIS A 72 -9.79 -6.85 14.82
C HIS A 72 -9.03 -7.92 15.62
N ILE A 73 -8.76 -7.65 16.85
CA ILE A 73 -8.01 -8.59 17.68
C ILE A 73 -8.85 -9.12 18.81
#